data_374df7142a8e1bf205f58b4700276cd2
#
_entry.id   374df7142a8e1bf205f58b4700276cd2
#
_cell.length_a   1.000
_cell.length_b   1.000
_cell.length_c   1.000
_cell.angle_alpha   90.00
_cell.angle_beta   90.00
_cell.angle_gamma   90.00
#
_symmetry.space_group_name_H-M   'P 1'
#
loop_
_entity.id
_entity.type
_entity.pdbx_description
1 polymer ?
#
loop_
_entity_poly.entity_id
_entity_poly.type
_entity_poly.pdbx_seq_one_letter_code
_entity_poly.pdbx_strand_id
1 'polypeptide(L)'
;MAIKGSLKEASLPDVVQLLFLGRRTGCLSVASEHNFGSIWFDEGWITFAGMVSRIDRIGERLVAAGRITAAQLEEAIAAQVAMPGRRLGEMLVHLGLVTAGELESELRRQVEECIYTLFSWTSGTFSFEVGADPDVPDAVLRLNPEGLLLEGARRVDEWSVIAKKITTVDAVYAVDGEPRAAVDDDAQLVESERRVLPFINGINTVREIVDGTGLSEFEICRVLFGLLTAGRLRRVSTAPPPPPREDLSRIDEHRNLGIAFYRTGMLAEAEREFRRVNELRPTDAMAPFYLGLIALRQARWTDAVDFFQRAAERDSSRVAVLHNLALALEASGRLDDAEAALTEALQRNTHDPRLWTAFGLLALRRVDPAHALERFARARDLLGAAQPPARWYWGCGWAQGLSEAWPDAVATMREGVQAFPDHPVLRTTLGVLLEGTGEVGEAEAHLRHALGEDPTIPQISKNLGDLLYRAGRWDEAEEAYDRATKLAPGLGDDIYFKLGNLACRRGDLAAARRHWEEAIRLNPEHALARSNLAGAGAAA
;
A
#
# COMPACT_ATOMS: atom_id res chain seq x y z
N MET A 1 11.28 -9.90 1.10
CA MET A 1 11.60 -9.33 2.43
C MET A 1 11.50 -7.81 2.31
N ALA A 2 10.54 -7.17 2.96
CA ALA A 2 10.41 -5.71 2.93
C ALA A 2 11.45 -5.10 3.90
N ILE A 3 12.24 -4.14 3.41
CA ILE A 3 13.16 -3.36 4.25
C ILE A 3 12.38 -2.12 4.70
N LYS A 4 12.20 -1.94 6.01
CA LYS A 4 11.50 -0.78 6.58
C LYS A 4 12.36 -0.12 7.64
N GLY A 5 12.26 1.20 7.76
CA GLY A 5 13.03 1.95 8.76
C GLY A 5 12.61 3.41 8.88
N SER A 6 13.29 4.14 9.75
CA SER A 6 13.12 5.57 9.97
C SER A 6 14.27 6.35 9.35
N LEU A 7 13.98 7.50 8.72
CA LEU A 7 15.00 8.41 8.19
C LEU A 7 15.89 9.03 9.29
N LYS A 8 15.48 8.94 10.57
CA LYS A 8 16.30 9.33 11.71
C LYS A 8 17.41 8.33 12.03
N GLU A 9 17.21 7.06 11.65
CA GLU A 9 18.14 5.95 11.93
C GLU A 9 19.06 5.66 10.74
N ALA A 10 18.53 5.79 9.51
CA ALA A 10 19.28 5.63 8.29
C ALA A 10 18.86 6.72 7.30
N SER A 11 19.84 7.50 6.80
CA SER A 11 19.55 8.54 5.82
C SER A 11 19.11 7.94 4.49
N LEU A 12 18.29 8.67 3.73
CA LEU A 12 17.83 8.16 2.43
C LEU A 12 18.98 7.88 1.45
N PRO A 13 20.05 8.70 1.37
CA PRO A 13 21.25 8.37 0.60
C PRO A 13 21.85 7.01 0.97
N ASP A 14 21.96 6.69 2.27
CA ASP A 14 22.53 5.39 2.72
C ASP A 14 21.66 4.23 2.26
N VAL A 15 20.33 4.37 2.36
CA VAL A 15 19.38 3.35 1.89
C VAL A 15 19.50 3.14 0.38
N VAL A 16 19.56 4.22 -0.40
CA VAL A 16 19.76 4.16 -1.87
C VAL A 16 21.07 3.47 -2.22
N GLN A 17 22.15 3.78 -1.50
CA GLN A 17 23.45 3.13 -1.69
C GLN A 17 23.39 1.62 -1.41
N LEU A 18 22.70 1.21 -0.33
CA LEU A 18 22.52 -0.21 0.01
C LEU A 18 21.72 -0.96 -1.08
N LEU A 19 20.68 -0.34 -1.63
CA LEU A 19 19.88 -0.93 -2.69
C LEU A 19 20.67 -1.06 -4.01
N PHE A 20 21.49 -0.07 -4.32
CA PHE A 20 22.41 -0.08 -5.47
C PHE A 20 23.44 -1.18 -5.36
N LEU A 21 24.20 -1.23 -4.25
CA LEU A 21 25.22 -2.26 -4.00
C LEU A 21 24.64 -3.67 -3.97
N GLY A 22 23.42 -3.80 -3.41
CA GLY A 22 22.68 -5.05 -3.36
C GLY A 22 21.97 -5.45 -4.67
N ARG A 23 22.10 -4.66 -5.74
CA ARG A 23 21.45 -4.86 -7.05
C ARG A 23 19.96 -5.20 -6.90
N ARG A 24 19.24 -4.42 -6.08
CA ARG A 24 17.85 -4.71 -5.78
C ARG A 24 16.94 -4.16 -6.88
N THR A 25 15.87 -4.93 -7.18
CA THR A 25 14.75 -4.51 -8.06
C THR A 25 13.50 -4.37 -7.23
N GLY A 26 12.81 -3.22 -7.32
CA GLY A 26 11.61 -2.91 -6.57
C GLY A 26 11.39 -1.42 -6.35
N CYS A 27 10.47 -1.08 -5.45
CA CYS A 27 10.09 0.30 -5.13
C CYS A 27 10.49 0.68 -3.70
N LEU A 28 11.24 1.77 -3.55
CA LEU A 28 11.51 2.44 -2.29
C LEU A 28 10.50 3.57 -2.09
N SER A 29 9.58 3.37 -1.18
CA SER A 29 8.60 4.37 -0.74
C SER A 29 9.16 5.15 0.45
N VAL A 30 9.05 6.47 0.41
CA VAL A 30 9.53 7.39 1.45
C VAL A 30 8.39 8.30 1.86
N ALA A 31 8.13 8.42 3.14
CA ALA A 31 7.09 9.26 3.70
C ALA A 31 7.64 10.21 4.76
N SER A 32 7.31 11.48 4.65
CA SER A 32 7.48 12.49 5.71
C SER A 32 6.09 12.90 6.25
N GLU A 33 6.03 13.80 7.22
CA GLU A 33 4.75 14.19 7.85
C GLU A 33 3.70 14.71 6.85
N HIS A 34 4.12 15.32 5.74
CA HIS A 34 3.23 15.99 4.78
C HIS A 34 3.50 15.62 3.33
N ASN A 35 4.46 14.72 3.08
CA ASN A 35 4.85 14.37 1.74
C ASN A 35 5.12 12.88 1.59
N PHE A 36 4.90 12.39 0.37
CA PHE A 36 5.20 11.02 -0.02
C PHE A 36 5.96 11.01 -1.35
N GLY A 37 7.00 10.18 -1.43
CA GLY A 37 7.75 9.96 -2.64
C GLY A 37 8.11 8.50 -2.83
N SER A 38 8.42 8.12 -4.06
CA SER A 38 8.84 6.78 -4.44
C SER A 38 10.03 6.83 -5.39
N ILE A 39 10.96 5.89 -5.23
CA ILE A 39 12.11 5.69 -6.10
C ILE A 39 12.07 4.24 -6.56
N TRP A 40 12.10 4.02 -7.87
CA TRP A 40 12.06 2.70 -8.49
C TRP A 40 13.46 2.27 -8.90
N PHE A 41 13.77 1.00 -8.61
CA PHE A 41 15.07 0.39 -8.88
C PHE A 41 14.91 -0.82 -9.80
N ASP A 42 15.81 -0.95 -10.76
CA ASP A 42 16.01 -2.14 -11.56
C ASP A 42 17.49 -2.56 -11.48
N GLU A 43 17.77 -3.73 -10.90
CA GLU A 43 19.12 -4.23 -10.63
C GLU A 43 20.03 -3.19 -9.94
N GLY A 44 19.46 -2.35 -9.07
CA GLY A 44 20.14 -1.29 -8.34
C GLY A 44 20.18 0.06 -9.06
N TRP A 45 19.87 0.13 -10.37
CA TRP A 45 19.78 1.37 -11.12
C TRP A 45 18.46 2.07 -10.87
N ILE A 46 18.47 3.38 -10.79
CA ILE A 46 17.22 4.14 -10.63
C ILE A 46 16.58 4.32 -12.00
N THR A 47 15.33 3.89 -12.12
CA THR A 47 14.53 3.96 -13.36
C THR A 47 13.49 5.06 -13.33
N PHE A 48 12.99 5.41 -12.13
CA PHE A 48 12.00 6.45 -11.94
C PHE A 48 12.04 6.99 -10.50
N ALA A 49 11.63 8.24 -10.30
CA ALA A 49 11.28 8.79 -9.00
C ALA A 49 10.11 9.77 -9.16
N GLY A 50 9.23 9.80 -8.17
CA GLY A 50 8.07 10.68 -8.13
C GLY A 50 7.69 11.09 -6.73
N MET A 51 7.01 12.25 -6.59
CA MET A 51 6.45 12.77 -5.35
C MET A 51 4.99 13.13 -5.57
N VAL A 52 4.15 12.90 -4.55
CA VAL A 52 2.71 13.17 -4.63
C VAL A 52 2.41 14.67 -4.60
N SER A 53 3.17 15.42 -3.81
CA SER A 53 3.00 16.88 -3.66
C SER A 53 3.53 17.70 -4.84
N ARG A 54 4.31 17.07 -5.72
CA ARG A 54 4.92 17.71 -6.88
C ARG A 54 4.35 17.10 -8.14
N ILE A 55 3.24 17.65 -8.62
CA ILE A 55 2.65 17.29 -9.92
C ILE A 55 3.39 18.11 -11.00
N ASP A 56 4.68 17.89 -11.14
CA ASP A 56 5.46 18.42 -12.26
C ASP A 56 5.12 17.59 -13.51
N ARG A 57 4.04 17.94 -14.18
CA ARG A 57 3.64 17.26 -15.42
C ARG A 57 4.66 17.57 -16.51
N ILE A 58 5.17 16.55 -17.18
CA ILE A 58 6.19 16.68 -18.23
C ILE A 58 5.80 17.72 -19.29
N GLY A 59 4.50 17.83 -19.64
CA GLY A 59 4.02 18.83 -20.58
C GLY A 59 4.21 20.27 -20.09
N GLU A 60 3.88 20.56 -18.84
CA GLU A 60 4.05 21.88 -18.23
C GLU A 60 5.54 22.27 -18.15
N ARG A 61 6.40 21.31 -17.83
CA ARG A 61 7.86 21.51 -17.81
C ARG A 61 8.42 21.83 -19.19
N LEU A 62 7.96 21.15 -20.23
CA LEU A 62 8.38 21.42 -21.60
C LEU A 62 7.92 22.81 -22.07
N VAL A 63 6.74 23.27 -21.63
CA VAL A 63 6.27 24.64 -21.86
C VAL A 63 7.15 25.64 -21.10
N ALA A 64 7.41 25.43 -19.82
CA ALA A 64 8.28 26.30 -19.00
C ALA A 64 9.72 26.35 -19.53
N ALA A 65 10.22 25.24 -20.09
CA ALA A 65 11.52 25.19 -20.76
C ALA A 65 11.53 25.81 -22.17
N GLY A 66 10.37 26.31 -22.65
CA GLY A 66 10.24 26.91 -23.99
C GLY A 66 10.39 25.92 -25.16
N ARG A 67 10.25 24.61 -24.90
CA ARG A 67 10.37 23.56 -25.92
C ARG A 67 9.09 23.43 -26.74
N ILE A 68 7.95 23.62 -26.10
CA ILE A 68 6.63 23.64 -26.74
C ILE A 68 5.83 24.82 -26.21
N THR A 69 4.81 25.22 -26.94
CA THR A 69 3.85 26.25 -26.50
C THR A 69 2.68 25.61 -25.73
N ALA A 70 1.95 26.41 -24.93
CA ALA A 70 0.75 25.94 -24.25
C ALA A 70 -0.31 25.38 -25.24
N ALA A 71 -0.48 26.01 -26.41
CA ALA A 71 -1.39 25.55 -27.45
C ALA A 71 -0.98 24.15 -28.01
N GLN A 72 0.31 23.93 -28.21
CA GLN A 72 0.82 22.62 -28.65
C GLN A 72 0.63 21.55 -27.58
N LEU A 73 0.72 21.90 -26.29
CA LEU A 73 0.42 20.98 -25.20
C LEU A 73 -1.07 20.59 -25.19
N GLU A 74 -1.98 21.53 -25.36
CA GLU A 74 -3.42 21.27 -25.46
C GLU A 74 -3.75 20.36 -26.65
N GLU A 75 -3.13 20.60 -27.80
CA GLU A 75 -3.26 19.74 -28.98
C GLU A 75 -2.81 18.31 -28.70
N ALA A 76 -1.66 18.14 -28.05
CA ALA A 76 -1.13 16.82 -27.68
C ALA A 76 -2.04 16.08 -26.68
N ILE A 77 -2.61 16.79 -25.71
CA ILE A 77 -3.59 16.22 -24.75
C ILE A 77 -4.86 15.79 -25.47
N ALA A 78 -5.38 16.60 -26.40
CA ALA A 78 -6.56 16.24 -27.21
C ALA A 78 -6.29 15.00 -28.08
N ALA A 79 -5.11 14.92 -28.71
CA ALA A 79 -4.70 13.77 -29.49
C ALA A 79 -4.53 12.49 -28.63
N GLN A 80 -4.06 12.61 -27.40
CA GLN A 80 -3.95 11.49 -26.46
C GLN A 80 -5.32 10.86 -26.13
N VAL A 81 -6.37 11.67 -26.00
CA VAL A 81 -7.74 11.18 -25.77
C VAL A 81 -8.21 10.28 -26.92
N ALA A 82 -7.79 10.59 -28.16
CA ALA A 82 -8.13 9.79 -29.34
C ALA A 82 -7.31 8.48 -29.46
N MET A 83 -6.20 8.36 -28.73
CA MET A 83 -5.30 7.19 -28.75
C MET A 83 -5.08 6.64 -27.32
N PRO A 84 -6.08 5.97 -26.72
CA PRO A 84 -5.98 5.44 -25.38
C PRO A 84 -4.83 4.41 -25.28
N GLY A 85 -4.00 4.55 -24.25
CA GLY A 85 -2.83 3.69 -23.99
C GLY A 85 -1.48 4.32 -24.33
N ARG A 86 -1.42 5.43 -25.08
CA ARG A 86 -0.16 6.19 -25.26
C ARG A 86 -0.01 7.28 -24.20
N ARG A 87 1.21 7.50 -23.78
CA ARG A 87 1.54 8.55 -22.79
C ARG A 87 1.74 9.90 -23.48
N LEU A 88 1.54 10.97 -22.71
CA LEU A 88 1.67 12.34 -23.25
C LEU A 88 3.07 12.60 -23.85
N GLY A 89 4.14 12.13 -23.20
CA GLY A 89 5.50 12.27 -23.74
C GLY A 89 5.67 11.56 -25.09
N GLU A 90 5.15 10.35 -25.23
CA GLU A 90 5.15 9.61 -26.51
C GLU A 90 4.30 10.30 -27.58
N MET A 91 3.19 10.92 -27.19
CA MET A 91 2.37 11.72 -28.09
C MET A 91 3.11 12.95 -28.60
N LEU A 92 3.81 13.66 -27.72
CA LEU A 92 4.59 14.83 -28.11
C LEU A 92 5.71 14.47 -29.10
N VAL A 93 6.37 13.31 -28.92
CA VAL A 93 7.36 12.78 -29.89
C VAL A 93 6.68 12.35 -31.18
N HIS A 94 5.53 11.67 -31.11
CA HIS A 94 4.77 11.22 -32.28
C HIS A 94 4.28 12.39 -33.15
N LEU A 95 3.89 13.48 -32.52
CA LEU A 95 3.47 14.72 -33.21
C LEU A 95 4.66 15.55 -33.70
N GLY A 96 5.91 15.11 -33.44
CA GLY A 96 7.11 15.83 -33.83
C GLY A 96 7.34 17.17 -33.10
N LEU A 97 6.65 17.38 -31.96
CA LEU A 97 6.77 18.59 -31.16
C LEU A 97 8.03 18.62 -30.32
N VAL A 98 8.54 17.44 -29.92
CA VAL A 98 9.83 17.26 -29.26
C VAL A 98 10.53 16.02 -29.82
N THR A 99 11.84 15.99 -29.75
CA THR A 99 12.62 14.79 -30.09
C THR A 99 12.65 13.82 -28.90
N ALA A 100 12.90 12.54 -29.17
CA ALA A 100 13.04 11.53 -28.11
C ALA A 100 14.16 11.89 -27.11
N GLY A 101 15.29 12.46 -27.63
CA GLY A 101 16.41 12.88 -26.76
C GLY A 101 16.08 14.08 -25.87
N GLU A 102 15.27 15.02 -26.35
CA GLU A 102 14.79 16.15 -25.52
C GLU A 102 13.83 15.67 -24.44
N LEU A 103 12.93 14.76 -24.77
CA LEU A 103 12.01 14.13 -23.81
C LEU A 103 12.81 13.36 -22.73
N GLU A 104 13.77 12.54 -23.14
CA GLU A 104 14.64 11.79 -22.23
C GLU A 104 15.41 12.73 -21.29
N SER A 105 15.97 13.82 -21.82
CA SER A 105 16.70 14.81 -21.03
C SER A 105 15.82 15.48 -19.97
N GLU A 106 14.59 15.85 -20.31
CA GLU A 106 13.65 16.47 -19.36
C GLU A 106 13.12 15.45 -18.33
N LEU A 107 12.86 14.21 -18.73
CA LEU A 107 12.50 13.14 -17.80
C LEU A 107 13.63 12.84 -16.82
N ARG A 108 14.88 12.75 -17.31
CA ARG A 108 16.07 12.58 -16.47
C ARG A 108 16.16 13.68 -15.42
N ARG A 109 16.05 14.94 -15.85
CA ARG A 109 16.10 16.10 -14.96
C ARG A 109 14.96 16.07 -13.93
N GLN A 110 13.76 15.68 -14.33
CA GLN A 110 12.62 15.54 -13.42
C GLN A 110 12.89 14.50 -12.32
N VAL A 111 13.43 13.33 -12.70
CA VAL A 111 13.78 12.26 -11.77
C VAL A 111 14.90 12.68 -10.83
N GLU A 112 15.95 13.32 -11.33
CA GLU A 112 17.09 13.83 -10.55
C GLU A 112 16.62 14.85 -9.50
N GLU A 113 15.80 15.84 -9.89
CA GLU A 113 15.27 16.86 -8.98
C GLU A 113 14.36 16.26 -7.91
N CYS A 114 13.56 15.24 -8.26
CA CYS A 114 12.75 14.51 -7.30
C CYS A 114 13.65 13.81 -6.26
N ILE A 115 14.70 13.12 -6.69
CA ILE A 115 15.63 12.42 -5.81
C ILE A 115 16.36 13.39 -4.88
N TYR A 116 16.85 14.54 -5.38
CA TYR A 116 17.50 15.53 -4.54
C TYR A 116 16.57 16.15 -3.50
N THR A 117 15.29 16.33 -3.86
CA THR A 117 14.28 16.78 -2.89
C THR A 117 14.06 15.71 -1.81
N LEU A 118 13.96 14.45 -2.19
CA LEU A 118 13.81 13.34 -1.24
C LEU A 118 15.04 13.21 -0.32
N PHE A 119 16.24 13.42 -0.83
CA PHE A 119 17.49 13.38 -0.04
C PHE A 119 17.55 14.48 1.04
N SER A 120 16.82 15.57 0.87
CA SER A 120 16.73 16.62 1.87
C SER A 120 15.82 16.27 3.08
N TRP A 121 15.07 15.17 3.01
CA TRP A 121 14.19 14.76 4.10
C TRP A 121 14.98 14.09 5.22
N THR A 122 14.92 14.68 6.40
CA THR A 122 15.64 14.22 7.60
C THR A 122 14.76 13.50 8.61
N SER A 123 13.42 13.50 8.39
CA SER A 123 12.44 12.83 9.25
C SER A 123 11.39 12.13 8.40
N GLY A 124 10.89 11.01 8.92
CA GLY A 124 9.91 10.19 8.22
C GLY A 124 10.28 8.71 8.25
N THR A 125 9.60 7.93 7.44
CA THR A 125 9.80 6.48 7.33
C THR A 125 10.02 6.08 5.87
N PHE A 126 10.70 4.95 5.68
CA PHE A 126 10.85 4.36 4.36
C PHE A 126 10.48 2.87 4.37
N SER A 127 10.05 2.37 3.23
CA SER A 127 9.75 0.96 2.99
C SER A 127 10.15 0.57 1.58
N PHE A 128 10.95 -0.51 1.44
CA PHE A 128 11.32 -1.07 0.15
C PHE A 128 10.56 -2.37 -0.09
N GLU A 129 9.86 -2.47 -1.21
CA GLU A 129 9.13 -3.66 -1.66
C GLU A 129 9.82 -4.26 -2.88
N VAL A 130 10.23 -5.54 -2.75
CA VAL A 130 10.88 -6.30 -3.82
C VAL A 130 9.84 -6.75 -4.84
N GLY A 131 10.14 -6.60 -6.14
CA GLY A 131 9.29 -7.10 -7.22
C GLY A 131 7.96 -6.35 -7.36
N ALA A 132 7.81 -5.18 -6.74
CA ALA A 132 6.71 -4.30 -7.05
C ALA A 132 6.78 -3.94 -8.54
N ASP A 133 5.80 -4.41 -9.31
CA ASP A 133 5.69 -4.09 -10.73
C ASP A 133 5.29 -2.61 -10.84
N PRO A 134 6.12 -1.75 -11.43
CA PRO A 134 5.73 -0.37 -11.59
C PRO A 134 4.58 -0.29 -12.60
N ASP A 135 3.49 0.41 -12.25
CA ASP A 135 2.61 1.06 -13.22
C ASP A 135 3.40 2.15 -14.02
N VAL A 136 4.72 2.02 -14.08
CA VAL A 136 5.69 2.91 -14.72
C VAL A 136 6.12 2.25 -16.04
N PRO A 137 6.24 3.01 -17.12
CA PRO A 137 6.61 2.48 -18.43
C PRO A 137 7.92 1.72 -18.43
N ASP A 138 8.06 0.82 -19.41
CA ASP A 138 9.32 0.21 -19.78
C ASP A 138 10.44 1.26 -19.67
N ALA A 139 11.39 0.98 -18.79
CA ALA A 139 12.35 1.94 -18.27
C ALA A 139 13.14 2.60 -19.40
N VAL A 140 12.73 3.80 -19.76
CA VAL A 140 13.48 4.67 -20.68
C VAL A 140 14.75 5.20 -20.00
N LEU A 141 14.77 5.27 -18.67
CA LEU A 141 15.88 5.83 -17.90
C LEU A 141 16.60 4.75 -17.09
N ARG A 142 17.93 4.79 -17.12
CA ARG A 142 18.82 4.11 -16.19
C ARG A 142 19.82 5.11 -15.62
N LEU A 143 19.57 5.55 -14.39
CA LEU A 143 20.39 6.52 -13.69
C LEU A 143 21.33 5.81 -12.73
N ASN A 144 22.64 6.15 -12.81
CA ASN A 144 23.62 5.66 -11.85
C ASN A 144 23.43 6.38 -10.51
N PRO A 145 23.13 5.66 -9.41
CA PRO A 145 22.96 6.28 -8.10
C PRO A 145 24.20 6.98 -7.57
N GLU A 146 25.43 6.56 -7.93
CA GLU A 146 26.67 7.16 -7.41
C GLU A 146 26.79 8.65 -7.71
N GLY A 147 26.49 9.05 -8.95
CA GLY A 147 26.50 10.47 -9.33
C GLY A 147 25.43 11.27 -8.59
N LEU A 148 24.24 10.68 -8.40
CA LEU A 148 23.15 11.29 -7.67
C LEU A 148 23.46 11.43 -6.18
N LEU A 149 24.13 10.45 -5.58
CA LEU A 149 24.54 10.49 -4.17
C LEU A 149 25.56 11.61 -3.91
N LEU A 150 26.55 11.76 -4.80
CA LEU A 150 27.56 12.82 -4.69
C LEU A 150 26.95 14.22 -4.82
N GLU A 151 26.14 14.43 -5.86
CA GLU A 151 25.46 15.71 -6.08
C GLU A 151 24.43 15.99 -4.98
N GLY A 152 23.70 14.96 -4.53
CA GLY A 152 22.74 15.08 -3.43
C GLY A 152 23.40 15.51 -2.11
N ALA A 153 24.54 14.90 -1.76
CA ALA A 153 25.31 15.30 -0.57
C ALA A 153 25.76 16.75 -0.66
N ARG A 154 26.30 17.19 -1.81
CA ARG A 154 26.69 18.59 -2.04
C ARG A 154 25.49 19.53 -1.86
N ARG A 155 24.32 19.19 -2.42
CA ARG A 155 23.09 20.02 -2.29
C ARG A 155 22.58 20.09 -0.86
N VAL A 156 22.63 19.02 -0.09
CA VAL A 156 22.25 19.01 1.34
C VAL A 156 23.16 19.94 2.14
N ASP A 157 24.49 19.90 1.90
CA ASP A 157 25.43 20.78 2.57
C ASP A 157 25.18 22.25 2.23
N GLU A 158 25.04 22.58 0.95
CA GLU A 158 24.72 23.95 0.51
C GLU A 158 23.37 24.43 1.07
N TRP A 159 22.34 23.55 1.07
CA TRP A 159 21.03 23.87 1.59
C TRP A 159 21.07 24.24 3.08
N SER A 160 21.92 23.59 3.86
CA SER A 160 22.09 23.90 5.29
C SER A 160 22.54 25.36 5.54
N VAL A 161 23.22 25.96 4.57
CA VAL A 161 23.67 27.36 4.62
C VAL A 161 22.60 28.30 4.06
N ILE A 162 21.97 27.92 2.93
CA ILE A 162 20.93 28.69 2.24
C ILE A 162 19.72 28.89 3.14
N ALA A 163 19.24 27.81 3.80
CA ALA A 163 18.05 27.82 4.65
C ALA A 163 18.15 28.76 5.86
N LYS A 164 19.36 29.12 6.29
CA LYS A 164 19.56 30.14 7.36
C LYS A 164 19.18 31.54 6.94
N LYS A 165 19.30 31.89 5.65
CA LYS A 165 18.94 33.20 5.11
C LYS A 165 17.58 33.20 4.40
N ILE A 166 17.23 32.11 3.73
CA ILE A 166 15.97 31.92 3.02
C ILE A 166 15.14 30.91 3.81
N THR A 167 14.34 31.41 4.74
CA THR A 167 13.64 30.56 5.74
C THR A 167 12.29 30.03 5.27
N THR A 168 11.74 30.54 4.16
CA THR A 168 10.44 30.15 3.63
C THR A 168 10.34 30.46 2.14
N VAL A 169 9.65 29.61 1.40
CA VAL A 169 9.33 29.82 -0.01
C VAL A 169 8.27 30.90 -0.25
N ASP A 170 7.57 31.32 0.79
CA ASP A 170 6.60 32.44 0.73
C ASP A 170 7.28 33.80 0.96
N ALA A 171 8.60 33.84 1.10
CA ALA A 171 9.35 35.09 1.23
C ALA A 171 9.36 35.85 -0.11
N VAL A 172 9.30 37.18 -0.01
CA VAL A 172 9.39 38.11 -1.15
C VAL A 172 10.68 38.90 -1.06
N TYR A 173 11.35 39.03 -2.19
CA TYR A 173 12.61 39.77 -2.32
C TYR A 173 12.51 40.86 -3.38
N ALA A 174 13.19 41.99 -3.16
CA ALA A 174 13.31 43.08 -4.11
C ALA A 174 14.78 43.39 -4.37
N VAL A 175 15.10 43.85 -5.57
CA VAL A 175 16.43 44.35 -5.94
C VAL A 175 16.70 45.63 -5.16
N ASP A 176 17.87 45.73 -4.55
CA ASP A 176 18.30 46.91 -3.80
C ASP A 176 18.98 47.88 -4.78
N GLY A 177 18.39 49.06 -5.05
CA GLY A 177 18.85 50.06 -6.00
C GLY A 177 17.93 50.23 -7.22
N GLU A 178 18.29 51.10 -8.16
CA GLU A 178 17.52 51.27 -9.40
C GLU A 178 17.63 50.01 -10.26
N PRO A 179 16.49 49.48 -10.78
CA PRO A 179 16.47 48.26 -11.57
C PRO A 179 17.38 48.28 -12.82
N ARG A 180 17.72 49.46 -13.31
CA ARG A 180 18.57 49.64 -14.50
C ARG A 180 20.06 49.45 -14.24
N ALA A 181 20.56 49.72 -13.03
CA ALA A 181 21.98 49.54 -12.70
C ALA A 181 22.38 48.05 -12.48
N ALA A 182 21.42 47.20 -12.18
CA ALA A 182 21.67 45.77 -12.01
C ALA A 182 21.76 44.98 -13.37
N VAL A 183 21.27 45.62 -14.46
CA VAL A 183 21.23 45.00 -15.81
C VAL A 183 22.43 45.43 -16.67
N ASP A 184 23.06 46.55 -16.38
CA ASP A 184 24.19 47.06 -17.17
C ASP A 184 25.51 46.28 -16.93
N ASP A 185 25.56 45.39 -15.91
CA ASP A 185 26.69 44.48 -15.64
C ASP A 185 26.44 43.04 -16.19
N ASP A 186 25.75 42.98 -17.31
CA ASP A 186 25.22 41.74 -17.95
C ASP A 186 26.34 40.72 -18.34
N ALA A 187 27.59 41.16 -18.41
CA ALA A 187 28.72 40.35 -18.75
C ALA A 187 29.21 39.39 -17.62
N GLN A 188 28.78 39.63 -16.36
CA GLN A 188 29.21 38.86 -15.19
C GLN A 188 28.13 37.94 -14.60
N LEU A 189 26.86 38.05 -15.08
CA LEU A 189 25.75 37.24 -14.56
C LEU A 189 25.77 35.83 -15.14
N VAL A 190 25.64 34.83 -14.26
CA VAL A 190 25.44 33.44 -14.66
C VAL A 190 24.06 33.30 -15.30
N GLU A 191 23.89 32.38 -16.25
CA GLU A 191 22.63 32.19 -17.00
C GLU A 191 21.41 31.97 -16.10
N SER A 192 21.59 31.28 -14.97
CA SER A 192 20.53 31.10 -13.97
C SER A 192 20.11 32.43 -13.31
N GLU A 193 21.05 33.35 -13.05
CA GLU A 193 20.75 34.69 -12.50
C GLU A 193 19.95 35.53 -13.49
N ARG A 194 20.33 35.49 -14.78
CA ARG A 194 19.59 36.19 -15.86
C ARG A 194 18.14 35.73 -15.96
N ARG A 195 17.88 34.46 -15.77
CA ARG A 195 16.53 33.91 -15.83
C ARG A 195 15.69 34.27 -14.62
N VAL A 196 16.29 34.40 -13.44
CA VAL A 196 15.59 34.66 -12.17
C VAL A 196 15.33 36.15 -11.92
N LEU A 197 16.28 37.02 -12.28
CA LEU A 197 16.21 38.44 -12.00
C LEU A 197 14.90 39.15 -12.45
N PRO A 198 14.31 38.88 -13.63
CA PRO A 198 13.07 39.49 -14.07
C PRO A 198 11.87 39.20 -13.16
N PHE A 199 11.92 38.10 -12.41
CA PHE A 199 10.86 37.68 -11.50
C PHE A 199 11.01 38.24 -10.09
N ILE A 200 12.19 38.85 -9.74
CA ILE A 200 12.44 39.47 -8.44
C ILE A 200 11.94 40.91 -8.47
N ASN A 201 10.64 41.11 -8.38
CA ASN A 201 9.96 42.40 -8.55
C ASN A 201 9.44 43.02 -7.24
N GLY A 202 9.72 42.42 -6.09
CA GLY A 202 9.21 42.84 -4.79
C GLY A 202 7.76 42.46 -4.49
N ILE A 203 7.16 41.63 -5.34
CA ILE A 203 5.78 41.16 -5.24
C ILE A 203 5.76 39.62 -5.24
N ASN A 204 6.50 38.99 -6.16
CA ASN A 204 6.52 37.55 -6.31
C ASN A 204 7.21 36.85 -5.13
N THR A 205 6.58 35.84 -4.63
CA THR A 205 7.16 34.91 -3.65
C THR A 205 8.21 34.02 -4.33
N VAL A 206 9.09 33.38 -3.54
CA VAL A 206 10.04 32.36 -4.08
C VAL A 206 9.30 31.28 -4.83
N ARG A 207 8.13 30.83 -4.35
CA ARG A 207 7.28 29.84 -5.00
C ARG A 207 6.84 30.30 -6.40
N GLU A 208 6.33 31.52 -6.53
CA GLU A 208 5.91 32.08 -7.82
C GLU A 208 7.08 32.27 -8.78
N ILE A 209 8.29 32.54 -8.25
CA ILE A 209 9.51 32.59 -9.06
C ILE A 209 9.88 31.18 -9.57
N VAL A 210 9.76 30.13 -8.74
CA VAL A 210 9.95 28.74 -9.16
C VAL A 210 8.97 28.36 -10.28
N ASP A 211 7.68 28.66 -10.08
CA ASP A 211 6.62 28.35 -11.06
C ASP A 211 6.82 29.10 -12.39
N GLY A 212 7.25 30.37 -12.32
CA GLY A 212 7.45 31.21 -13.51
C GLY A 212 8.71 30.93 -14.29
N THR A 213 9.77 30.41 -13.65
CA THR A 213 11.08 30.17 -14.30
C THR A 213 11.30 28.72 -14.74
N GLY A 214 10.55 27.78 -14.16
CA GLY A 214 10.75 26.34 -14.35
C GLY A 214 12.10 25.83 -13.81
N LEU A 215 12.80 26.63 -12.99
CA LEU A 215 14.00 26.19 -12.26
C LEU A 215 13.59 25.50 -10.96
N SER A 216 14.47 24.66 -10.43
CA SER A 216 14.22 24.00 -9.14
C SER A 216 14.25 25.01 -7.98
N GLU A 217 13.55 24.70 -6.90
CA GLU A 217 13.57 25.51 -5.68
C GLU A 217 14.99 25.72 -5.15
N PHE A 218 15.83 24.67 -5.24
CA PHE A 218 17.24 24.77 -4.86
C PHE A 218 18.01 25.77 -5.71
N GLU A 219 17.86 25.74 -7.05
CA GLU A 219 18.53 26.65 -7.95
C GLU A 219 18.11 28.10 -7.71
N ILE A 220 16.81 28.33 -7.52
CA ILE A 220 16.27 29.67 -7.18
C ILE A 220 16.84 30.16 -5.84
N CYS A 221 16.74 29.33 -4.79
CA CYS A 221 17.24 29.70 -3.46
C CYS A 221 18.76 29.94 -3.47
N ARG A 222 19.52 29.18 -4.26
CA ARG A 222 20.96 29.40 -4.44
C ARG A 222 21.26 30.75 -5.11
N VAL A 223 20.54 31.09 -6.16
CA VAL A 223 20.66 32.41 -6.83
C VAL A 223 20.30 33.52 -5.87
N LEU A 224 19.15 33.42 -5.20
CA LEU A 224 18.72 34.43 -4.21
C LEU A 224 19.72 34.57 -3.06
N PHE A 225 20.29 33.46 -2.57
CA PHE A 225 21.31 33.49 -1.52
C PHE A 225 22.59 34.19 -1.99
N GLY A 226 23.04 33.97 -3.21
CA GLY A 226 24.18 34.63 -3.82
C GLY A 226 23.95 36.14 -3.91
N LEU A 227 22.81 36.55 -4.46
CA LEU A 227 22.43 37.95 -4.62
C LEU A 227 22.20 38.67 -3.26
N LEU A 228 21.61 37.98 -2.26
CA LEU A 228 21.48 38.47 -0.89
C LEU A 228 22.84 38.67 -0.21
N THR A 229 23.77 37.75 -0.44
CA THR A 229 25.11 37.81 0.15
C THR A 229 25.95 38.91 -0.49
N ALA A 230 25.72 39.16 -1.78
CA ALA A 230 26.32 40.30 -2.51
C ALA A 230 25.68 41.66 -2.17
N GLY A 231 24.64 41.70 -1.32
CA GLY A 231 23.94 42.94 -0.96
C GLY A 231 23.10 43.53 -2.12
N ARG A 232 22.79 42.73 -3.14
CA ARG A 232 21.99 43.16 -4.31
C ARG A 232 20.49 43.00 -4.11
N LEU A 233 20.08 42.21 -3.10
CA LEU A 233 18.68 42.00 -2.74
C LEU A 233 18.41 42.34 -1.29
N ARG A 234 17.18 42.79 -1.04
CA ARG A 234 16.63 42.96 0.31
C ARG A 234 15.35 42.15 0.44
N ARG A 235 15.12 41.59 1.62
CA ARG A 235 13.85 40.94 1.94
C ARG A 235 12.76 42.01 2.12
N VAL A 236 11.64 41.84 1.42
CA VAL A 236 10.44 42.65 1.63
C VAL A 236 9.63 42.01 2.74
N SER A 237 9.08 42.82 3.67
CA SER A 237 8.21 42.30 4.73
C SER A 237 7.05 41.53 4.10
N THR A 238 6.88 40.26 4.47
CA THR A 238 5.78 39.47 3.98
C THR A 238 4.45 40.09 4.33
N ALA A 239 3.60 40.36 3.34
CA ALA A 239 2.17 40.53 3.60
C ALA A 239 1.64 39.26 4.32
N PRO A 240 0.65 39.38 5.23
CA PRO A 240 0.02 38.19 5.80
C PRO A 240 -0.47 37.30 4.65
N PRO A 241 -0.30 35.98 4.76
CA PRO A 241 -0.73 35.08 3.70
C PRO A 241 -2.20 35.39 3.37
N PRO A 242 -2.59 35.45 2.10
CA PRO A 242 -3.99 35.60 1.73
C PRO A 242 -4.79 34.51 2.45
N PRO A 243 -6.05 34.78 2.87
CA PRO A 243 -6.88 33.78 3.51
C PRO A 243 -6.91 32.54 2.61
N PRO A 244 -6.81 31.33 3.19
CA PRO A 244 -6.75 30.11 2.40
C PRO A 244 -7.97 30.08 1.47
N ARG A 245 -7.76 30.24 0.19
CA ARG A 245 -8.76 29.91 -0.80
C ARG A 245 -9.08 28.44 -0.56
N GLU A 246 -10.36 28.06 -0.61
CA GLU A 246 -10.79 26.65 -0.67
C GLU A 246 -10.20 26.07 -1.97
N ASP A 247 -8.98 25.66 -1.88
CA ASP A 247 -8.20 25.27 -3.03
C ASP A 247 -8.54 23.81 -3.32
N LEU A 248 -9.29 23.58 -4.39
CA LEU A 248 -9.61 22.24 -4.86
C LEU A 248 -8.32 21.41 -5.00
N SER A 249 -7.20 22.09 -5.33
CA SER A 249 -5.88 21.48 -5.42
C SER A 249 -5.41 20.86 -4.09
N ARG A 250 -5.68 21.51 -2.95
CA ARG A 250 -5.32 20.99 -1.62
C ARG A 250 -6.11 19.75 -1.23
N ILE A 251 -7.38 19.67 -1.63
CA ILE A 251 -8.21 18.48 -1.37
C ILE A 251 -7.68 17.30 -2.18
N ASP A 252 -7.33 17.52 -3.44
CA ASP A 252 -6.78 16.49 -4.30
C ASP A 252 -5.38 16.06 -3.83
N GLU A 253 -4.57 16.99 -3.31
CA GLU A 253 -3.27 16.70 -2.70
C GLU A 253 -3.43 15.77 -1.48
N HIS A 254 -4.27 16.12 -0.50
CA HIS A 254 -4.55 15.26 0.66
C HIS A 254 -5.13 13.90 0.25
N ARG A 255 -6.02 13.86 -0.77
CA ARG A 255 -6.57 12.61 -1.29
C ARG A 255 -5.48 11.73 -1.89
N ASN A 256 -4.61 12.30 -2.73
CA ASN A 256 -3.52 11.56 -3.37
C ASN A 256 -2.50 11.06 -2.36
N LEU A 257 -2.15 11.87 -1.36
CA LEU A 257 -1.31 11.46 -0.23
C LEU A 257 -1.95 10.30 0.55
N GLY A 258 -3.23 10.43 0.89
CA GLY A 258 -3.97 9.38 1.58
C GLY A 258 -3.98 8.06 0.82
N ILE A 259 -4.18 8.09 -0.51
CA ILE A 259 -4.12 6.90 -1.37
C ILE A 259 -2.72 6.30 -1.38
N ALA A 260 -1.67 7.12 -1.50
CA ALA A 260 -0.29 6.66 -1.50
C ALA A 260 0.08 5.99 -0.18
N PHE A 261 -0.23 6.61 0.95
CA PHE A 261 -0.03 6.03 2.28
C PHE A 261 -0.80 4.73 2.48
N TYR A 262 -2.06 4.66 2.01
CA TYR A 262 -2.86 3.44 2.08
C TYR A 262 -2.23 2.28 1.29
N ARG A 263 -1.76 2.54 0.05
CA ARG A 263 -1.11 1.54 -0.80
C ARG A 263 0.18 0.99 -0.19
N THR A 264 0.94 1.84 0.49
CA THR A 264 2.21 1.46 1.14
C THR A 264 2.04 0.91 2.56
N GLY A 265 0.78 0.78 3.03
CA GLY A 265 0.50 0.22 4.35
C GLY A 265 0.72 1.18 5.53
N MET A 266 1.00 2.46 5.26
CA MET A 266 1.10 3.52 6.26
C MET A 266 -0.31 3.99 6.65
N LEU A 267 -1.00 3.14 7.42
CA LEU A 267 -2.43 3.31 7.67
C LEU A 267 -2.77 4.51 8.55
N ALA A 268 -1.89 4.87 9.49
CA ALA A 268 -2.11 6.01 10.38
C ALA A 268 -2.01 7.34 9.62
N GLU A 269 -1.03 7.46 8.73
CA GLU A 269 -0.83 8.61 7.85
C GLU A 269 -1.98 8.72 6.86
N ALA A 270 -2.38 7.61 6.23
CA ALA A 270 -3.53 7.56 5.34
C ALA A 270 -4.82 8.03 6.03
N GLU A 271 -5.07 7.57 7.26
CA GLU A 271 -6.23 7.94 8.06
C GLU A 271 -6.26 9.45 8.34
N ARG A 272 -5.12 10.05 8.68
CA ARG A 272 -4.99 11.49 8.91
C ARG A 272 -5.33 12.29 7.65
N GLU A 273 -4.79 11.91 6.50
CA GLU A 273 -5.02 12.61 5.24
C GLU A 273 -6.49 12.51 4.80
N PHE A 274 -7.11 11.34 4.88
CA PHE A 274 -8.54 11.20 4.54
C PHE A 274 -9.48 11.89 5.53
N ARG A 275 -9.12 11.97 6.82
CA ARG A 275 -9.87 12.82 7.77
C ARG A 275 -9.79 14.28 7.35
N ARG A 276 -8.61 14.76 6.90
CA ARG A 276 -8.44 16.12 6.40
C ARG A 276 -9.27 16.38 5.15
N VAL A 277 -9.31 15.45 4.19
CA VAL A 277 -10.24 15.53 3.03
C VAL A 277 -11.70 15.64 3.49
N ASN A 278 -12.11 14.83 4.46
CA ASN A 278 -13.48 14.83 4.98
C ASN A 278 -13.84 16.14 5.72
N GLU A 279 -12.87 16.79 6.39
CA GLU A 279 -13.04 18.12 7.00
C GLU A 279 -13.19 19.22 5.95
N LEU A 280 -12.32 19.21 4.93
CA LEU A 280 -12.30 20.22 3.88
C LEU A 280 -13.49 20.08 2.92
N ARG A 281 -13.94 18.85 2.65
CA ARG A 281 -15.09 18.54 1.79
C ARG A 281 -15.95 17.45 2.43
N PRO A 282 -16.90 17.83 3.30
CA PRO A 282 -17.80 16.86 3.96
C PRO A 282 -18.66 16.04 3.01
N THR A 283 -18.83 16.46 1.76
CA THR A 283 -19.58 15.74 0.72
C THR A 283 -18.74 14.75 -0.09
N ASP A 284 -17.43 14.67 0.14
CA ASP A 284 -16.54 13.74 -0.55
C ASP A 284 -16.85 12.28 -0.14
N ALA A 285 -17.17 11.44 -1.13
CA ALA A 285 -17.48 10.02 -0.89
C ALA A 285 -16.20 9.15 -0.81
N MET A 286 -15.07 9.62 -1.37
CA MET A 286 -13.81 8.87 -1.36
C MET A 286 -13.17 8.83 0.04
N ALA A 287 -13.25 9.93 0.79
CA ALA A 287 -12.68 10.00 2.12
C ALA A 287 -13.26 8.95 3.07
N PRO A 288 -14.59 8.84 3.29
CA PRO A 288 -15.14 7.79 4.13
C PRO A 288 -14.92 6.40 3.55
N PHE A 289 -14.89 6.22 2.22
CA PHE A 289 -14.58 4.94 1.62
C PHE A 289 -13.19 4.43 2.02
N TYR A 290 -12.15 5.25 1.91
CA TYR A 290 -10.79 4.85 2.31
C TYR A 290 -10.64 4.73 3.83
N LEU A 291 -11.31 5.56 4.63
CA LEU A 291 -11.37 5.39 6.08
C LEU A 291 -11.98 4.04 6.47
N GLY A 292 -13.01 3.60 5.75
CA GLY A 292 -13.59 2.26 5.90
C GLY A 292 -12.61 1.14 5.53
N LEU A 293 -11.86 1.28 4.44
CA LEU A 293 -10.82 0.31 4.06
C LEU A 293 -9.68 0.23 5.08
N ILE A 294 -9.29 1.37 5.65
CA ILE A 294 -8.27 1.42 6.72
C ILE A 294 -8.79 0.72 7.96
N ALA A 295 -10.03 1.00 8.38
CA ALA A 295 -10.67 0.37 9.53
C ALA A 295 -10.78 -1.16 9.35
N LEU A 296 -11.12 -1.65 8.15
CA LEU A 296 -11.11 -3.10 7.83
C LEU A 296 -9.72 -3.72 8.02
N ARG A 297 -8.66 -3.07 7.51
CA ARG A 297 -7.28 -3.56 7.68
C ARG A 297 -6.82 -3.61 9.14
N GLN A 298 -7.40 -2.76 9.98
CA GLN A 298 -7.10 -2.66 11.42
C GLN A 298 -8.07 -3.49 12.28
N ALA A 299 -8.94 -4.29 11.67
CA ALA A 299 -9.98 -5.08 12.32
C ALA A 299 -10.97 -4.24 13.19
N ARG A 300 -11.11 -2.94 12.88
CA ARG A 300 -12.09 -2.03 13.51
C ARG A 300 -13.43 -2.12 12.77
N TRP A 301 -14.11 -3.26 12.93
CA TRP A 301 -15.27 -3.64 12.11
C TRP A 301 -16.43 -2.65 12.20
N THR A 302 -16.77 -2.17 13.40
CA THR A 302 -17.84 -1.19 13.63
C THR A 302 -17.55 0.14 12.97
N ASP A 303 -16.31 0.64 13.09
CA ASP A 303 -15.89 1.87 12.42
C ASP A 303 -15.96 1.72 10.89
N ALA A 304 -15.55 0.56 10.38
CA ALA A 304 -15.62 0.26 8.95
C ALA A 304 -17.06 0.33 8.42
N VAL A 305 -18.01 -0.25 9.15
CA VAL A 305 -19.45 -0.17 8.81
C VAL A 305 -19.91 1.27 8.75
N ASP A 306 -19.64 2.08 9.78
CA ASP A 306 -20.04 3.49 9.83
C ASP A 306 -19.44 4.30 8.66
N PHE A 307 -18.18 4.09 8.36
CA PHE A 307 -17.51 4.79 7.27
C PHE A 307 -18.07 4.39 5.90
N PHE A 308 -18.32 3.11 5.64
CA PHE A 308 -18.90 2.68 4.37
C PHE A 308 -20.37 3.10 4.22
N GLN A 309 -21.14 3.16 5.30
CA GLN A 309 -22.50 3.72 5.28
C GLN A 309 -22.48 5.18 4.86
N ARG A 310 -21.62 6.01 5.47
CA ARG A 310 -21.43 7.41 5.07
C ARG A 310 -20.96 7.55 3.62
N ALA A 311 -20.11 6.63 3.14
CA ALA A 311 -19.67 6.63 1.74
C ALA A 311 -20.86 6.30 0.81
N ALA A 312 -21.72 5.36 1.17
CA ALA A 312 -22.90 4.98 0.39
C ALA A 312 -23.97 6.11 0.37
N GLU A 313 -24.14 6.84 1.47
CA GLU A 313 -25.03 8.01 1.54
C GLU A 313 -24.59 9.13 0.59
N ARG A 314 -23.25 9.33 0.44
CA ARG A 314 -22.69 10.38 -0.41
C ARG A 314 -22.61 10.00 -1.90
N ASP A 315 -22.38 8.74 -2.18
CA ASP A 315 -22.34 8.18 -3.55
C ASP A 315 -22.95 6.78 -3.54
N SER A 316 -24.26 6.74 -3.69
CA SER A 316 -25.01 5.50 -3.72
C SER A 316 -24.73 4.66 -4.98
N SER A 317 -24.13 5.21 -6.04
CA SER A 317 -23.89 4.49 -7.29
C SER A 317 -22.74 3.49 -7.24
N ARG A 318 -21.85 3.60 -6.26
CA ARG A 318 -20.60 2.81 -6.18
C ARG A 318 -20.82 1.42 -5.61
N VAL A 319 -20.87 0.43 -6.49
CA VAL A 319 -20.96 -1.00 -6.12
C VAL A 319 -19.85 -1.44 -5.16
N ALA A 320 -18.64 -0.91 -5.34
CA ALA A 320 -17.51 -1.21 -4.46
C ALA A 320 -17.74 -0.79 -2.99
N VAL A 321 -18.49 0.27 -2.73
CA VAL A 321 -18.83 0.70 -1.37
C VAL A 321 -19.73 -0.33 -0.70
N LEU A 322 -20.79 -0.77 -1.38
CA LEU A 322 -21.73 -1.78 -0.86
C LEU A 322 -21.06 -3.14 -0.67
N HIS A 323 -20.15 -3.52 -1.56
CA HIS A 323 -19.36 -4.74 -1.40
C HIS A 323 -18.50 -4.70 -0.12
N ASN A 324 -17.77 -3.60 0.11
CA ASN A 324 -16.94 -3.47 1.31
C ASN A 324 -17.79 -3.27 2.58
N LEU A 325 -18.95 -2.62 2.48
CA LEU A 325 -19.92 -2.55 3.58
C LEU A 325 -20.37 -3.96 4.00
N ALA A 326 -20.69 -4.80 3.03
CA ALA A 326 -21.09 -6.19 3.30
C ALA A 326 -19.97 -6.97 4.00
N LEU A 327 -18.71 -6.81 3.57
CA LEU A 327 -17.55 -7.43 4.22
C LEU A 327 -17.38 -6.94 5.68
N ALA A 328 -17.57 -5.65 5.93
CA ALA A 328 -17.51 -5.10 7.28
C ALA A 328 -18.65 -5.60 8.18
N LEU A 329 -19.86 -5.69 7.64
CA LEU A 329 -21.04 -6.22 8.32
C LEU A 329 -20.88 -7.72 8.64
N GLU A 330 -20.37 -8.51 7.69
CA GLU A 330 -20.05 -9.92 7.90
C GLU A 330 -19.02 -10.08 9.04
N ALA A 331 -17.92 -9.31 9.00
CA ALA A 331 -16.87 -9.36 10.02
C ALA A 331 -17.36 -8.93 11.41
N SER A 332 -18.37 -8.03 11.48
CA SER A 332 -19.03 -7.62 12.73
C SER A 332 -20.14 -8.58 13.19
N GLY A 333 -20.40 -9.67 12.45
CA GLY A 333 -21.45 -10.65 12.76
C GLY A 333 -22.86 -10.26 12.34
N ARG A 334 -23.05 -9.14 11.65
CA ARG A 334 -24.34 -8.63 11.16
C ARG A 334 -24.69 -9.26 9.80
N LEU A 335 -24.93 -10.57 9.80
CA LEU A 335 -25.04 -11.35 8.55
C LEU A 335 -26.26 -10.97 7.70
N ASP A 336 -27.40 -10.59 8.33
CA ASP A 336 -28.60 -10.19 7.59
C ASP A 336 -28.41 -8.84 6.88
N ASP A 337 -27.75 -7.91 7.55
CA ASP A 337 -27.42 -6.61 6.96
C ASP A 337 -26.39 -6.77 5.82
N ALA A 338 -25.42 -7.69 5.98
CA ALA A 338 -24.46 -8.02 4.93
C ALA A 338 -25.13 -8.58 3.68
N GLU A 339 -26.13 -9.45 3.86
CA GLU A 339 -26.95 -9.98 2.77
C GLU A 339 -27.75 -8.90 2.06
N ALA A 340 -28.35 -7.98 2.80
CA ALA A 340 -29.07 -6.84 2.24
C ALA A 340 -28.15 -5.96 1.41
N ALA A 341 -26.95 -5.65 1.91
CA ALA A 341 -25.95 -4.84 1.19
C ALA A 341 -25.46 -5.52 -0.10
N LEU A 342 -25.20 -6.84 -0.09
CA LEU A 342 -24.84 -7.60 -1.29
C LEU A 342 -25.97 -7.67 -2.30
N THR A 343 -27.21 -7.84 -1.83
CA THR A 343 -28.41 -7.84 -2.69
C THR A 343 -28.56 -6.51 -3.40
N GLU A 344 -28.41 -5.40 -2.68
CA GLU A 344 -28.42 -4.06 -3.27
C GLU A 344 -27.28 -3.87 -4.28
N ALA A 345 -26.06 -4.35 -3.96
CA ALA A 345 -24.93 -4.30 -4.89
C ALA A 345 -25.21 -5.09 -6.18
N LEU A 346 -25.82 -6.28 -6.08
CA LEU A 346 -26.19 -7.10 -7.23
C LEU A 346 -27.31 -6.49 -8.08
N GLN A 347 -28.27 -5.77 -7.48
CA GLN A 347 -29.29 -5.04 -8.24
C GLN A 347 -28.65 -3.98 -9.16
N ARG A 348 -27.52 -3.42 -8.77
CA ARG A 348 -26.77 -2.42 -9.55
C ARG A 348 -25.82 -3.05 -10.56
N ASN A 349 -25.20 -4.15 -10.22
CA ASN A 349 -24.29 -4.89 -11.12
C ASN A 349 -24.40 -6.40 -10.91
N THR A 350 -25.31 -7.05 -11.63
CA THR A 350 -25.53 -8.49 -11.61
C THR A 350 -24.39 -9.30 -12.24
N HIS A 351 -23.49 -8.67 -12.99
CA HIS A 351 -22.42 -9.33 -13.74
C HIS A 351 -21.05 -9.24 -13.05
N ASP A 352 -20.97 -8.75 -11.82
CA ASP A 352 -19.71 -8.71 -11.07
C ASP A 352 -19.48 -10.05 -10.32
N PRO A 353 -18.52 -10.88 -10.75
CA PRO A 353 -18.25 -12.18 -10.12
C PRO A 353 -17.74 -12.04 -8.67
N ARG A 354 -17.20 -10.86 -8.29
CA ARG A 354 -16.74 -10.61 -6.92
C ARG A 354 -17.90 -10.57 -5.93
N LEU A 355 -19.04 -10.00 -6.35
CA LEU A 355 -20.24 -9.96 -5.52
C LEU A 355 -20.81 -11.36 -5.29
N TRP A 356 -20.91 -12.17 -6.34
CA TRP A 356 -21.36 -13.55 -6.23
C TRP A 356 -20.41 -14.39 -5.36
N THR A 357 -19.09 -14.17 -5.47
CA THR A 357 -18.12 -14.81 -4.58
C THR A 357 -18.34 -14.41 -3.12
N ALA A 358 -18.51 -13.11 -2.85
CA ALA A 358 -18.80 -12.62 -1.49
C ALA A 358 -20.12 -13.20 -0.94
N PHE A 359 -21.13 -13.31 -1.78
CA PHE A 359 -22.41 -13.89 -1.42
C PHE A 359 -22.31 -15.39 -1.10
N GLY A 360 -21.47 -16.13 -1.83
CA GLY A 360 -21.14 -17.52 -1.54
C GLY A 360 -20.43 -17.68 -0.19
N LEU A 361 -19.46 -16.81 0.09
CA LEU A 361 -18.75 -16.79 1.38
C LEU A 361 -19.70 -16.48 2.54
N LEU A 362 -20.64 -15.54 2.37
CA LEU A 362 -21.66 -15.22 3.38
C LEU A 362 -22.57 -16.42 3.66
N ALA A 363 -22.93 -17.21 2.64
CA ALA A 363 -23.72 -18.44 2.83
C ALA A 363 -22.94 -19.48 3.65
N LEU A 364 -21.63 -19.60 3.44
CA LEU A 364 -20.77 -20.46 4.26
C LEU A 364 -20.73 -20.02 5.73
N ARG A 365 -20.73 -18.72 5.99
CA ARG A 365 -20.81 -18.19 7.36
C ARG A 365 -22.12 -18.55 8.06
N ARG A 366 -23.20 -18.76 7.29
CA ARG A 366 -24.49 -19.24 7.76
C ARG A 366 -24.61 -20.76 7.80
N VAL A 367 -23.52 -21.47 7.48
CA VAL A 367 -23.47 -22.94 7.41
C VAL A 367 -24.47 -23.49 6.37
N ASP A 368 -24.60 -22.79 5.24
CA ASP A 368 -25.46 -23.16 4.12
C ASP A 368 -24.60 -23.44 2.85
N PRO A 369 -24.04 -24.67 2.77
CA PRO A 369 -23.16 -24.99 1.65
C PRO A 369 -23.90 -25.12 0.31
N ALA A 370 -25.20 -25.44 0.31
CA ALA A 370 -25.96 -25.60 -0.93
C ALA A 370 -26.09 -24.26 -1.67
N HIS A 371 -26.56 -23.21 -0.99
CA HIS A 371 -26.62 -21.88 -1.58
C HIS A 371 -25.23 -21.29 -1.83
N ALA A 372 -24.22 -21.66 -1.02
CA ALA A 372 -22.84 -21.23 -1.30
C ALA A 372 -22.35 -21.75 -2.66
N LEU A 373 -22.56 -23.06 -2.96
CA LEU A 373 -22.17 -23.68 -4.22
C LEU A 373 -22.88 -23.05 -5.42
N GLU A 374 -24.18 -22.78 -5.32
CA GLU A 374 -24.94 -22.10 -6.38
C GLU A 374 -24.32 -20.74 -6.71
N ARG A 375 -23.99 -19.97 -5.68
CA ARG A 375 -23.41 -18.62 -5.84
C ARG A 375 -21.96 -18.66 -6.39
N PHE A 376 -21.15 -19.63 -5.97
CA PHE A 376 -19.82 -19.85 -6.53
C PHE A 376 -19.86 -20.31 -7.99
N ALA A 377 -20.82 -21.16 -8.36
CA ALA A 377 -21.05 -21.55 -9.75
C ALA A 377 -21.40 -20.32 -10.60
N ARG A 378 -22.30 -19.47 -10.11
CA ARG A 378 -22.64 -18.22 -10.81
C ARG A 378 -21.43 -17.29 -10.98
N ALA A 379 -20.60 -17.17 -9.94
CA ALA A 379 -19.35 -16.40 -10.04
C ALA A 379 -18.41 -16.97 -11.10
N ARG A 380 -18.31 -18.30 -11.17
CA ARG A 380 -17.46 -19.01 -12.15
C ARG A 380 -17.93 -18.79 -13.59
N ASP A 381 -19.24 -18.88 -13.82
CA ASP A 381 -19.84 -18.61 -15.13
C ASP A 381 -19.53 -17.19 -15.63
N LEU A 382 -19.62 -16.21 -14.73
CA LEU A 382 -19.34 -14.80 -15.04
C LEU A 382 -17.85 -14.52 -15.31
N LEU A 383 -16.95 -15.29 -14.69
CA LEU A 383 -15.51 -15.20 -14.94
C LEU A 383 -15.13 -15.75 -16.32
N GLY A 384 -15.90 -16.69 -16.88
CA GLY A 384 -15.60 -17.33 -18.17
C GLY A 384 -14.22 -17.99 -18.18
N ALA A 385 -13.33 -17.51 -19.06
CA ALA A 385 -11.95 -17.98 -19.16
C ALA A 385 -11.00 -17.38 -18.11
N ALA A 386 -11.43 -16.33 -17.37
CA ALA A 386 -10.58 -15.73 -16.36
C ALA A 386 -10.40 -16.64 -15.15
N GLN A 387 -9.20 -16.60 -14.56
CA GLN A 387 -8.87 -17.38 -13.38
C GLN A 387 -9.63 -16.86 -12.16
N PRO A 388 -10.34 -17.74 -11.39
CA PRO A 388 -10.95 -17.36 -10.13
C PRO A 388 -9.93 -16.86 -9.11
N PRO A 389 -10.28 -15.92 -8.22
CA PRO A 389 -9.40 -15.52 -7.13
C PRO A 389 -9.26 -16.62 -6.07
N ALA A 390 -8.16 -16.61 -5.30
CA ALA A 390 -7.87 -17.62 -4.27
C ALA A 390 -9.04 -17.86 -3.30
N ARG A 391 -9.75 -16.78 -2.88
CA ARG A 391 -10.92 -16.90 -2.00
C ARG A 391 -12.10 -17.65 -2.61
N TRP A 392 -12.24 -17.66 -3.95
CA TRP A 392 -13.27 -18.45 -4.62
C TRP A 392 -12.96 -19.94 -4.50
N TYR A 393 -11.71 -20.34 -4.81
CA TYR A 393 -11.26 -21.73 -4.66
C TYR A 393 -11.44 -22.23 -3.23
N TRP A 394 -11.01 -21.40 -2.26
CA TRP A 394 -11.17 -21.72 -0.84
C TRP A 394 -12.65 -21.91 -0.47
N GLY A 395 -13.52 -20.97 -0.83
CA GLY A 395 -14.93 -21.03 -0.49
C GLY A 395 -15.66 -22.18 -1.17
N CYS A 396 -15.43 -22.38 -2.47
CA CYS A 396 -16.04 -23.45 -3.25
C CYS A 396 -15.60 -24.83 -2.74
N GLY A 397 -14.28 -25.06 -2.57
CA GLY A 397 -13.76 -26.32 -2.06
C GLY A 397 -14.23 -26.62 -0.64
N TRP A 398 -14.32 -25.58 0.22
CA TRP A 398 -14.85 -25.76 1.57
C TRP A 398 -16.34 -26.10 1.57
N ALA A 399 -17.15 -25.43 0.72
CA ALA A 399 -18.58 -25.75 0.56
C ALA A 399 -18.81 -27.17 0.05
N GLN A 400 -18.00 -27.63 -0.91
CA GLN A 400 -18.03 -29.01 -1.40
C GLN A 400 -17.69 -30.00 -0.30
N GLY A 401 -16.67 -29.72 0.51
CA GLY A 401 -16.32 -30.56 1.67
C GLY A 401 -17.43 -30.65 2.71
N LEU A 402 -18.09 -29.52 3.03
CA LEU A 402 -19.25 -29.50 3.93
C LEU A 402 -20.47 -30.25 3.36
N SER A 403 -20.56 -30.37 2.04
CA SER A 403 -21.59 -31.16 1.35
C SER A 403 -21.16 -32.63 1.12
N GLU A 404 -20.06 -33.07 1.75
CA GLU A 404 -19.49 -34.43 1.62
C GLU A 404 -19.05 -34.78 0.19
N ALA A 405 -18.96 -33.81 -0.71
CA ALA A 405 -18.47 -33.97 -2.07
C ALA A 405 -16.91 -33.94 -2.10
N TRP A 406 -16.28 -34.85 -1.36
CA TRP A 406 -14.84 -34.87 -1.12
C TRP A 406 -13.97 -34.88 -2.38
N PRO A 407 -14.28 -35.71 -3.44
CA PRO A 407 -13.47 -35.69 -4.66
C PRO A 407 -13.48 -34.34 -5.36
N ASP A 408 -14.65 -33.69 -5.44
CA ASP A 408 -14.79 -32.38 -6.07
C ASP A 408 -14.08 -31.29 -5.25
N ALA A 409 -14.17 -31.37 -3.92
CA ALA A 409 -13.49 -30.45 -3.01
C ALA A 409 -11.96 -30.52 -3.19
N VAL A 410 -11.39 -31.72 -3.22
CA VAL A 410 -9.96 -31.93 -3.45
C VAL A 410 -9.55 -31.45 -4.84
N ALA A 411 -10.34 -31.73 -5.89
CA ALA A 411 -10.05 -31.28 -7.25
C ALA A 411 -10.04 -29.74 -7.33
N THR A 412 -11.07 -29.08 -6.80
CA THR A 412 -11.16 -27.61 -6.75
C THR A 412 -9.97 -26.98 -6.00
N MET A 413 -9.58 -27.57 -4.88
CA MET A 413 -8.45 -27.06 -4.10
C MET A 413 -7.10 -27.33 -4.76
N ARG A 414 -6.91 -28.46 -5.47
CA ARG A 414 -5.71 -28.72 -6.26
C ARG A 414 -5.56 -27.68 -7.39
N GLU A 415 -6.64 -27.35 -8.10
CA GLU A 415 -6.65 -26.24 -9.07
C GLU A 415 -6.25 -24.91 -8.41
N GLY A 416 -6.82 -24.60 -7.24
CA GLY A 416 -6.50 -23.39 -6.50
C GLY A 416 -5.03 -23.31 -6.07
N VAL A 417 -4.45 -24.41 -5.61
CA VAL A 417 -3.02 -24.50 -5.25
C VAL A 417 -2.13 -24.41 -6.49
N GLN A 418 -2.56 -24.97 -7.64
CA GLN A 418 -1.83 -24.80 -8.90
C GLN A 418 -1.83 -23.35 -9.37
N ALA A 419 -2.97 -22.67 -9.22
CA ALA A 419 -3.14 -21.26 -9.59
C ALA A 419 -2.40 -20.29 -8.66
N PHE A 420 -2.29 -20.64 -7.37
CA PHE A 420 -1.65 -19.84 -6.31
C PHE A 420 -0.72 -20.74 -5.48
N PRO A 421 0.47 -21.09 -6.00
CA PRO A 421 1.35 -22.08 -5.38
C PRO A 421 1.78 -21.72 -3.94
N ASP A 422 2.02 -20.46 -3.65
CA ASP A 422 2.54 -19.99 -2.35
C ASP A 422 1.43 -19.44 -1.43
N HIS A 423 0.16 -19.84 -1.67
CA HIS A 423 -0.95 -19.38 -0.84
C HIS A 423 -1.21 -20.33 0.35
N PRO A 424 -0.79 -19.98 1.59
CA PRO A 424 -0.78 -20.90 2.72
C PRO A 424 -2.17 -21.42 3.10
N VAL A 425 -3.21 -20.58 2.99
CA VAL A 425 -4.59 -20.98 3.34
C VAL A 425 -5.14 -22.04 2.38
N LEU A 426 -4.87 -21.91 1.06
CA LEU A 426 -5.32 -22.93 0.08
C LEU A 426 -4.62 -24.26 0.33
N ARG A 427 -3.30 -24.26 0.55
CA ARG A 427 -2.55 -25.47 0.89
C ARG A 427 -3.01 -26.12 2.19
N THR A 428 -3.28 -25.29 3.21
CA THR A 428 -3.79 -25.79 4.50
C THR A 428 -5.14 -26.46 4.32
N THR A 429 -6.05 -25.83 3.57
CA THR A 429 -7.39 -26.38 3.32
C THR A 429 -7.31 -27.65 2.50
N LEU A 430 -6.45 -27.70 1.46
CA LEU A 430 -6.21 -28.93 0.70
C LEU A 430 -5.70 -30.05 1.61
N GLY A 431 -4.74 -29.76 2.51
CA GLY A 431 -4.24 -30.73 3.48
C GLY A 431 -5.33 -31.31 4.37
N VAL A 432 -6.26 -30.47 4.86
CA VAL A 432 -7.40 -30.91 5.67
C VAL A 432 -8.36 -31.80 4.86
N LEU A 433 -8.65 -31.44 3.61
CA LEU A 433 -9.54 -32.23 2.74
C LEU A 433 -8.90 -33.58 2.35
N LEU A 434 -7.61 -33.60 2.04
CA LEU A 434 -6.86 -34.82 1.74
C LEU A 434 -6.80 -35.78 2.95
N GLU A 435 -6.69 -35.23 4.16
CA GLU A 435 -6.80 -36.05 5.37
C GLU A 435 -8.19 -36.71 5.45
N GLY A 436 -9.26 -35.98 5.14
CA GLY A 436 -10.64 -36.51 5.10
C GLY A 436 -10.83 -37.61 4.08
N THR A 437 -10.08 -37.62 2.97
CA THR A 437 -10.08 -38.67 1.95
C THR A 437 -9.09 -39.81 2.24
N GLY A 438 -8.29 -39.71 3.29
CA GLY A 438 -7.29 -40.71 3.68
C GLY A 438 -5.93 -40.58 2.98
N GLU A 439 -5.70 -39.55 2.21
CA GLU A 439 -4.43 -39.25 1.53
C GLU A 439 -3.42 -38.56 2.48
N VAL A 440 -3.15 -39.23 3.63
CA VAL A 440 -2.44 -38.65 4.78
C VAL A 440 -1.03 -38.12 4.43
N GLY A 441 -0.29 -38.83 3.55
CA GLY A 441 1.06 -38.41 3.16
C GLY A 441 1.08 -37.11 2.36
N GLU A 442 0.12 -36.94 1.44
CA GLU A 442 -0.02 -35.72 0.64
C GLU A 442 -0.53 -34.56 1.53
N ALA A 443 -1.49 -34.88 2.42
CA ALA A 443 -1.98 -33.91 3.41
C ALA A 443 -0.85 -33.31 4.25
N GLU A 444 0.04 -34.17 4.78
CA GLU A 444 1.20 -33.71 5.57
C GLU A 444 2.15 -32.84 4.75
N ALA A 445 2.43 -33.22 3.51
CA ALA A 445 3.30 -32.45 2.62
C ALA A 445 2.75 -31.03 2.39
N HIS A 446 1.45 -30.89 2.14
CA HIS A 446 0.80 -29.59 1.96
C HIS A 446 0.81 -28.75 3.24
N LEU A 447 0.52 -29.33 4.41
CA LEU A 447 0.53 -28.62 5.69
C LEU A 447 1.95 -28.14 6.06
N ARG A 448 2.98 -28.98 5.85
CA ARG A 448 4.38 -28.59 6.10
C ARG A 448 4.85 -27.49 5.15
N HIS A 449 4.44 -27.57 3.88
CA HIS A 449 4.76 -26.51 2.93
C HIS A 449 4.10 -25.17 3.32
N ALA A 450 2.80 -25.20 3.66
CA ALA A 450 2.10 -24.01 4.14
C ALA A 450 2.74 -23.40 5.38
N LEU A 451 3.23 -24.25 6.31
CA LEU A 451 3.95 -23.82 7.50
C LEU A 451 5.30 -23.15 7.18
N GLY A 452 5.96 -23.59 6.10
CA GLY A 452 7.19 -22.99 5.60
C GLY A 452 6.95 -21.59 4.99
N GLU A 453 5.83 -21.42 4.28
CA GLU A 453 5.46 -20.15 3.67
C GLU A 453 5.03 -19.08 4.70
N ASP A 454 4.18 -19.47 5.65
CA ASP A 454 3.75 -18.56 6.74
C ASP A 454 3.67 -19.29 8.08
N PRO A 455 4.74 -19.27 8.86
CA PRO A 455 4.77 -19.91 10.18
C PRO A 455 3.96 -19.15 11.24
N THR A 456 3.40 -17.98 10.92
CA THR A 456 2.67 -17.13 11.88
C THR A 456 1.17 -17.45 11.94
N ILE A 457 0.65 -18.26 11.02
CA ILE A 457 -0.76 -18.69 11.01
C ILE A 457 -0.94 -19.88 11.97
N PRO A 458 -1.59 -19.71 13.12
CA PRO A 458 -1.68 -20.74 14.15
C PRO A 458 -2.50 -21.97 13.71
N GLN A 459 -3.49 -21.78 12.81
CA GLN A 459 -4.32 -22.85 12.26
C GLN A 459 -3.52 -23.89 11.48
N ILE A 460 -2.43 -23.48 10.80
CA ILE A 460 -1.58 -24.42 10.07
C ILE A 460 -0.93 -25.41 11.04
N SER A 461 -0.33 -24.88 12.12
CA SER A 461 0.29 -25.70 13.17
C SER A 461 -0.74 -26.59 13.88
N LYS A 462 -1.97 -26.08 14.14
CA LYS A 462 -3.07 -26.87 14.70
C LYS A 462 -3.43 -28.05 13.80
N ASN A 463 -3.67 -27.79 12.51
CA ASN A 463 -4.09 -28.83 11.56
C ASN A 463 -2.99 -29.88 11.36
N LEU A 464 -1.71 -29.46 11.31
CA LEU A 464 -0.58 -30.39 11.28
C LEU A 464 -0.53 -31.24 12.57
N GLY A 465 -0.73 -30.64 13.73
CA GLY A 465 -0.82 -31.33 15.00
C GLY A 465 -1.96 -32.35 15.03
N ASP A 466 -3.13 -31.99 14.49
CA ASP A 466 -4.29 -32.91 14.40
C ASP A 466 -4.01 -34.12 13.52
N LEU A 467 -3.39 -33.90 12.36
CA LEU A 467 -2.95 -34.98 11.47
C LEU A 467 -1.94 -35.91 12.16
N LEU A 468 -0.89 -35.36 12.77
CA LEU A 468 0.16 -36.12 13.45
C LEU A 468 -0.38 -36.87 14.67
N TYR A 469 -1.29 -36.25 15.43
CA TYR A 469 -1.95 -36.87 16.58
C TYR A 469 -2.74 -38.13 16.14
N ARG A 470 -3.52 -38.04 15.07
CA ARG A 470 -4.25 -39.19 14.51
C ARG A 470 -3.32 -40.25 13.93
N ALA A 471 -2.18 -39.85 13.37
CA ALA A 471 -1.15 -40.76 12.88
C ALA A 471 -0.31 -41.44 14.00
N GLY A 472 -0.54 -41.09 15.29
CA GLY A 472 0.21 -41.64 16.43
C GLY A 472 1.62 -41.07 16.59
N ARG A 473 1.96 -40.00 15.90
CA ARG A 473 3.26 -39.30 15.96
C ARG A 473 3.23 -38.23 17.07
N TRP A 474 3.21 -38.72 18.32
CA TRP A 474 2.85 -37.95 19.50
C TRP A 474 3.76 -36.77 19.78
N ASP A 475 5.08 -36.97 19.66
CA ASP A 475 6.05 -35.91 19.96
C ASP A 475 5.97 -34.76 18.96
N GLU A 476 5.83 -35.08 17.66
CA GLU A 476 5.68 -34.07 16.62
C GLU A 476 4.32 -33.36 16.70
N ALA A 477 3.26 -34.07 17.10
CA ALA A 477 1.95 -33.47 17.33
C ALA A 477 2.01 -32.44 18.48
N GLU A 478 2.73 -32.76 19.56
CA GLU A 478 2.92 -31.85 20.68
C GLU A 478 3.66 -30.59 20.27
N GLU A 479 4.78 -30.73 19.53
CA GLU A 479 5.52 -29.56 19.00
C GLU A 479 4.64 -28.64 18.13
N ALA A 480 3.78 -29.25 17.29
CA ALA A 480 2.87 -28.49 16.44
C ALA A 480 1.79 -27.76 17.24
N TYR A 481 1.20 -28.41 18.25
CA TYR A 481 0.22 -27.79 19.16
C TYR A 481 0.83 -26.70 20.03
N ASP A 482 2.05 -26.92 20.56
CA ASP A 482 2.77 -25.91 21.32
C ASP A 482 3.06 -24.66 20.51
N ARG A 483 3.39 -24.83 19.23
CA ARG A 483 3.54 -23.69 18.31
C ARG A 483 2.23 -22.95 18.12
N ALA A 484 1.13 -23.69 17.87
CA ALA A 484 -0.20 -23.11 17.68
C ALA A 484 -0.66 -22.32 18.92
N THR A 485 -0.49 -22.88 20.12
CA THR A 485 -0.90 -22.24 21.38
C THR A 485 -0.04 -21.04 21.76
N LYS A 486 1.27 -21.03 21.40
CA LYS A 486 2.15 -19.86 21.57
C LYS A 486 1.73 -18.69 20.67
N LEU A 487 1.28 -18.99 19.44
CA LEU A 487 0.80 -17.97 18.50
C LEU A 487 -0.59 -17.46 18.86
N ALA A 488 -1.49 -18.35 19.29
CA ALA A 488 -2.87 -18.02 19.63
C ALA A 488 -3.35 -18.87 20.82
N PRO A 489 -3.20 -18.41 22.07
CA PRO A 489 -3.63 -19.16 23.24
C PRO A 489 -5.13 -19.47 23.30
N GLY A 490 -5.96 -18.69 22.61
CA GLY A 490 -7.42 -18.89 22.53
C GLY A 490 -7.90 -19.65 21.29
N LEU A 491 -7.03 -20.33 20.55
CA LEU A 491 -7.33 -20.95 19.26
C LEU A 491 -8.39 -22.07 19.35
N GLY A 492 -8.48 -22.77 20.48
CA GLY A 492 -9.51 -23.80 20.73
C GLY A 492 -9.21 -24.62 21.96
N ASP A 493 -10.25 -25.12 22.59
CA ASP A 493 -10.20 -26.01 23.76
C ASP A 493 -9.69 -27.41 23.41
N ASP A 494 -9.96 -27.87 22.19
CA ASP A 494 -9.56 -29.18 21.66
C ASP A 494 -8.02 -29.37 21.62
N ILE A 495 -7.26 -28.29 21.37
CA ILE A 495 -5.79 -28.35 21.38
C ILE A 495 -5.29 -28.67 22.79
N TYR A 496 -5.78 -27.92 23.79
CA TYR A 496 -5.36 -28.14 25.17
C TYR A 496 -5.82 -29.49 25.71
N PHE A 497 -6.99 -29.95 25.32
CA PHE A 497 -7.42 -31.32 25.62
C PHE A 497 -6.45 -32.37 25.08
N LYS A 498 -6.02 -32.25 23.81
CA LYS A 498 -5.06 -33.17 23.18
C LYS A 498 -3.67 -33.06 23.82
N LEU A 499 -3.18 -31.83 24.13
CA LEU A 499 -1.93 -31.63 24.87
C LEU A 499 -1.98 -32.29 26.27
N GLY A 500 -3.11 -32.17 26.96
CA GLY A 500 -3.33 -32.88 28.23
C GLY A 500 -3.27 -34.39 28.10
N ASN A 501 -3.83 -34.95 27.04
CA ASN A 501 -3.76 -36.38 26.74
C ASN A 501 -2.33 -36.84 26.43
N LEU A 502 -1.56 -36.05 25.68
CA LEU A 502 -0.15 -36.31 25.37
C LEU A 502 0.72 -36.30 26.64
N ALA A 503 0.53 -35.29 27.50
CA ALA A 503 1.24 -35.20 28.79
C ALA A 503 0.90 -36.39 29.72
N CYS A 504 -0.37 -36.78 29.77
CA CYS A 504 -0.82 -37.94 30.55
C CYS A 504 -0.17 -39.24 30.05
N ARG A 505 -0.10 -39.42 28.72
CA ARG A 505 0.56 -40.57 28.07
C ARG A 505 2.05 -40.67 28.46
N ARG A 506 2.74 -39.56 28.63
CA ARG A 506 4.14 -39.51 29.10
C ARG A 506 4.30 -39.70 30.62
N GLY A 507 3.19 -39.76 31.34
CA GLY A 507 3.19 -39.86 32.78
C GLY A 507 3.33 -38.51 33.52
N ASP A 508 3.35 -37.38 32.81
CA ASP A 508 3.34 -36.04 33.40
C ASP A 508 1.93 -35.58 33.74
N LEU A 509 1.42 -36.12 34.84
CA LEU A 509 0.08 -35.80 35.32
C LEU A 509 -0.07 -34.33 35.70
N ALA A 510 1.01 -33.66 36.13
CA ALA A 510 0.97 -32.26 36.51
C ALA A 510 0.77 -31.36 35.27
N ALA A 511 1.45 -31.63 34.15
CA ALA A 511 1.24 -30.95 32.90
C ALA A 511 -0.15 -31.30 32.31
N ALA A 512 -0.55 -32.58 32.35
CA ALA A 512 -1.85 -33.02 31.88
C ALA A 512 -3.00 -32.25 32.55
N ARG A 513 -2.97 -32.10 33.87
CA ARG A 513 -3.96 -31.33 34.64
C ARG A 513 -4.02 -29.87 34.19
N ARG A 514 -2.88 -29.20 34.06
CA ARG A 514 -2.84 -27.81 33.61
C ARG A 514 -3.49 -27.63 32.23
N HIS A 515 -3.19 -28.52 31.28
CA HIS A 515 -3.77 -28.46 29.96
C HIS A 515 -5.27 -28.73 29.95
N TRP A 516 -5.76 -29.72 30.69
CA TRP A 516 -7.21 -29.96 30.78
C TRP A 516 -7.94 -28.83 31.51
N GLU A 517 -7.35 -28.19 32.53
CA GLU A 517 -7.88 -27.00 33.18
C GLU A 517 -7.98 -25.84 32.19
N GLU A 518 -6.98 -25.66 31.32
CA GLU A 518 -7.01 -24.64 30.28
C GLU A 518 -8.09 -24.93 29.21
N ALA A 519 -8.26 -26.20 28.82
CA ALA A 519 -9.35 -26.60 27.94
C ALA A 519 -10.73 -26.27 28.55
N ILE A 520 -10.92 -26.54 29.86
CA ILE A 520 -12.15 -26.21 30.57
C ILE A 520 -12.33 -24.70 30.73
N ARG A 521 -11.24 -23.94 30.94
CA ARG A 521 -11.30 -22.47 31.01
C ARG A 521 -11.80 -21.88 29.70
N LEU A 522 -11.36 -22.42 28.56
CA LEU A 522 -11.82 -21.99 27.24
C LEU A 522 -13.24 -22.47 26.90
N ASN A 523 -13.56 -23.70 27.30
CA ASN A 523 -14.89 -24.29 27.11
C ASN A 523 -15.35 -25.01 28.39
N PRO A 524 -16.13 -24.33 29.25
CA PRO A 524 -16.65 -24.93 30.50
C PRO A 524 -17.46 -26.21 30.28
N GLU A 525 -18.01 -26.42 29.11
CA GLU A 525 -18.82 -27.61 28.79
C GLU A 525 -18.01 -28.78 28.18
N HIS A 526 -16.67 -28.68 28.15
CA HIS A 526 -15.81 -29.74 27.62
C HIS A 526 -15.83 -31.01 28.52
N ALA A 527 -16.79 -31.90 28.28
CA ALA A 527 -17.06 -33.07 29.13
C ALA A 527 -15.86 -34.01 29.31
N LEU A 528 -15.11 -34.28 28.23
CA LEU A 528 -13.96 -35.18 28.26
C LEU A 528 -12.80 -34.61 29.09
N ALA A 529 -12.52 -33.31 29.00
CA ALA A 529 -11.48 -32.68 29.80
C ALA A 529 -11.85 -32.70 31.29
N ARG A 530 -13.12 -32.44 31.65
CA ARG A 530 -13.61 -32.57 33.03
C ARG A 530 -13.47 -34.01 33.56
N SER A 531 -13.83 -35.01 32.76
CA SER A 531 -13.71 -36.42 33.14
C SER A 531 -12.28 -36.83 33.37
N ASN A 532 -11.34 -36.43 32.45
CA ASN A 532 -9.94 -36.75 32.58
C ASN A 532 -9.31 -36.06 33.79
N LEU A 533 -9.66 -34.80 34.08
CA LEU A 533 -9.18 -34.06 35.24
C LEU A 533 -9.65 -34.71 36.55
N ALA A 534 -10.92 -35.13 36.64
CA ALA A 534 -11.46 -35.84 37.82
C ALA A 534 -10.77 -37.20 38.04
N GLY A 535 -10.52 -37.97 36.96
CA GLY A 535 -9.81 -39.23 37.01
C GLY A 535 -8.35 -39.09 37.48
N ALA A 536 -7.65 -38.06 37.01
CA ALA A 536 -6.30 -37.74 37.43
C ALA A 536 -6.22 -37.27 38.91
N GLY A 537 -7.31 -36.70 39.47
CA GLY A 537 -7.42 -36.34 40.87
C GLY A 537 -7.61 -37.54 41.80
N ALA A 538 -8.24 -38.62 41.32
CA ALA A 538 -8.45 -39.85 42.11
C ALA A 538 -7.22 -40.78 42.13
N ALA A 539 -6.29 -40.59 41.19
CA ALA A 539 -5.07 -41.39 41.07
C ALA A 539 -3.83 -40.78 41.80
N ALA A 540 -3.94 -39.57 42.35
CA ALA A 540 -2.96 -38.87 43.15
C ALA A 540 -3.29 -38.97 44.64
#